data_ee025432898865f6ec7f05153c3aa3d0
#
_entry.id   ee025432898865f6ec7f05153c3aa3d0
#
_cell.length_a   1.000
_cell.length_b   1.000
_cell.length_c   1.000
_cell.angle_alpha   90.00
_cell.angle_beta   90.00
_cell.angle_gamma   90.00
#
_symmetry.space_group_name_H-M   'P 1'
#
loop_
_entity.id
_entity.type
_entity.pdbx_description
1 polymer ?
#
loop_
_entity_poly.entity_id
_entity_poly.type
_entity_poly.pdbx_seq_one_letter_code
_entity_poly.pdbx_strand_id
1 'polypeptide(L)'
;MDICKRITGLEKRDGIYLVHTDCADLKLVFVTDEIVRVRASFDKELAEESYVLATTAWADRLDPLFAGERTRLTPVAPAVEEGEKTLVFSSAALRLELDRDPICLRLYDAEGTELYSTLAGCPFTLDSNKRVTAYSRMEEDDCFYGFGEKTGPLNKNKEFLRERATDAMGYDAQKMDTLYKHIPFYIRLSRRSKKAVGLFYHNFYESVFNMGKEKSNYWPRYTYWQADGGDIDLFLLGGGTLKRIVDNYTLLTGRPALLPKRALGYQGSSMYYPELEKDSDDAVLGFIDTIKEEGFPIDGFHLSSGYTSYNNKRCVFTWNTDRFKDPRAYFAAMNEKGAQNVPNVKPGILLCHPWFDEFVQKDVFVKDSKDPAQCAVGSWWGGPGAFWDYTKPEARRAWKDYLIENVIDVGTNSVWDDNCEYDSLLDKDARVDFDGKGGTIGQLKPLMCTIMCKIGGEAVEEHDPDARPYIVCRSGSSGIQKYAQTWCGDNYTSWTSLQYNIPIITGMGLSGQPNEGADIGGFAGPAPDE
;
A
#
# COMPACT_ATOMS: atom_id res chain seq x y z
N MET A 1 26.38 -12.82 9.33
CA MET A 1 25.95 -11.83 8.32
C MET A 1 26.54 -12.23 7.00
N ASP A 2 25.70 -12.60 6.06
CA ASP A 2 26.10 -12.95 4.69
C ASP A 2 26.10 -11.67 3.85
N ILE A 3 27.16 -11.47 3.08
CA ILE A 3 27.37 -10.26 2.26
C ILE A 3 27.73 -10.72 0.86
N CYS A 4 26.99 -10.27 -0.15
CA CYS A 4 27.33 -10.53 -1.55
C CYS A 4 28.60 -9.76 -1.94
N LYS A 5 29.71 -10.46 -2.09
CA LYS A 5 31.02 -9.85 -2.36
C LYS A 5 31.53 -10.11 -3.77
N ARG A 6 31.24 -11.29 -4.32
CA ARG A 6 31.83 -11.73 -5.59
C ARG A 6 30.82 -12.45 -6.46
N ILE A 7 30.83 -12.14 -7.77
CA ILE A 7 30.08 -12.85 -8.80
C ILE A 7 30.85 -14.13 -9.18
N THR A 8 30.16 -15.27 -9.17
CA THR A 8 30.73 -16.59 -9.48
C THR A 8 30.28 -17.15 -10.83
N GLY A 9 29.16 -16.66 -11.39
CA GLY A 9 28.64 -17.13 -12.66
C GLY A 9 27.52 -16.27 -13.22
N LEU A 10 27.16 -16.52 -14.49
CA LEU A 10 26.03 -15.92 -15.19
C LEU A 10 25.33 -16.97 -16.02
N GLU A 11 24.00 -17.13 -15.84
CA GLU A 11 23.12 -17.89 -16.72
C GLU A 11 22.17 -16.93 -17.45
N LYS A 12 21.86 -17.26 -18.71
CA LYS A 12 20.95 -16.48 -19.57
C LYS A 12 19.80 -17.39 -20.03
N ARG A 13 18.56 -16.96 -19.78
CA ARG A 13 17.34 -17.70 -20.17
C ARG A 13 16.26 -16.72 -20.59
N ASP A 14 15.89 -16.68 -21.86
CA ASP A 14 14.71 -15.97 -22.39
C ASP A 14 14.49 -14.55 -21.86
N GLY A 15 15.55 -13.72 -21.88
CA GLY A 15 15.50 -12.34 -21.38
C GLY A 15 15.62 -12.22 -19.86
N ILE A 16 15.82 -13.34 -19.16
CA ILE A 16 16.13 -13.40 -17.72
C ILE A 16 17.61 -13.72 -17.54
N TYR A 17 18.27 -13.01 -16.65
CA TYR A 17 19.69 -13.20 -16.35
C TYR A 17 19.83 -13.55 -14.88
N LEU A 18 20.42 -14.72 -14.60
CA LEU A 18 20.71 -15.18 -13.26
C LEU A 18 22.21 -15.02 -12.99
N VAL A 19 22.54 -14.08 -12.12
CA VAL A 19 23.92 -13.80 -11.70
C VAL A 19 24.15 -14.49 -10.36
N HIS A 20 24.98 -15.53 -10.34
CA HIS A 20 25.35 -16.24 -9.12
C HIS A 20 26.42 -15.47 -8.36
N THR A 21 26.24 -15.37 -7.03
CA THR A 21 27.25 -14.78 -6.14
C THR A 21 27.73 -15.79 -5.12
N ASP A 22 28.62 -15.38 -4.26
CA ASP A 22 29.14 -16.19 -3.16
C ASP A 22 28.11 -16.52 -2.07
N CYS A 23 26.95 -15.82 -2.00
CA CYS A 23 25.94 -16.08 -0.96
C CYS A 23 24.47 -15.94 -1.42
N ALA A 24 24.20 -15.31 -2.56
CA ALA A 24 22.85 -15.11 -3.09
C ALA A 24 22.83 -15.28 -4.61
N ASP A 25 21.65 -15.49 -5.17
CA ASP A 25 21.42 -15.40 -6.60
C ASP A 25 20.72 -14.07 -6.93
N LEU A 26 21.23 -13.35 -7.95
CA LEU A 26 20.64 -12.13 -8.45
C LEU A 26 19.90 -12.41 -9.75
N LYS A 27 18.58 -12.20 -9.75
CA LYS A 27 17.77 -12.28 -10.97
C LYS A 27 17.58 -10.88 -11.54
N LEU A 28 17.99 -10.70 -12.80
CA LEU A 28 17.87 -9.46 -13.55
C LEU A 28 16.84 -9.61 -14.66
N VAL A 29 15.90 -8.67 -14.77
CA VAL A 29 14.89 -8.62 -15.83
C VAL A 29 14.70 -7.17 -16.26
N PHE A 30 14.91 -6.87 -17.53
CA PHE A 30 14.52 -5.59 -18.11
C PHE A 30 13.05 -5.67 -18.51
N VAL A 31 12.17 -5.12 -17.66
CA VAL A 31 10.72 -5.12 -17.90
C VAL A 31 10.37 -4.23 -19.10
N THR A 32 11.04 -3.08 -19.19
CA THR A 32 11.04 -2.16 -20.33
C THR A 32 12.46 -1.61 -20.54
N ASP A 33 12.67 -0.78 -21.55
CA ASP A 33 13.96 -0.10 -21.72
C ASP A 33 14.33 0.82 -20.54
N GLU A 34 13.34 1.31 -19.77
CA GLU A 34 13.54 2.22 -18.64
C GLU A 34 13.35 1.56 -17.26
N ILE A 35 12.98 0.27 -17.20
CA ILE A 35 12.68 -0.42 -15.94
C ILE A 35 13.47 -1.71 -15.87
N VAL A 36 14.36 -1.82 -14.89
CA VAL A 36 15.09 -3.05 -14.60
C VAL A 36 14.79 -3.55 -13.19
N ARG A 37 14.42 -4.83 -13.08
CA ARG A 37 14.28 -5.53 -11.81
C ARG A 37 15.59 -6.21 -11.45
N VAL A 38 16.05 -5.99 -10.23
CA VAL A 38 17.19 -6.66 -9.61
C VAL A 38 16.68 -7.35 -8.35
N ARG A 39 16.60 -8.67 -8.38
CA ARG A 39 16.14 -9.43 -7.22
C ARG A 39 17.27 -10.25 -6.65
N ALA A 40 17.66 -10.01 -5.40
CA ALA A 40 18.64 -10.78 -4.66
C ALA A 40 17.92 -11.72 -3.68
N SER A 41 18.11 -13.04 -3.88
CA SER A 41 17.54 -14.09 -3.03
C SER A 41 18.66 -14.89 -2.38
N PHE A 42 18.63 -14.93 -1.03
CA PHE A 42 19.64 -15.64 -0.23
C PHE A 42 19.27 -17.11 0.00
N ASP A 43 18.00 -17.48 -0.09
CA ASP A 43 17.53 -18.88 -0.07
C ASP A 43 17.47 -19.49 -1.48
N LYS A 44 17.66 -18.64 -2.51
CA LYS A 44 17.62 -18.99 -3.93
C LYS A 44 16.24 -19.41 -4.44
N GLU A 45 15.20 -19.20 -3.64
CA GLU A 45 13.81 -19.34 -4.03
C GLU A 45 13.31 -18.03 -4.66
N LEU A 46 13.23 -17.97 -5.97
CA LEU A 46 12.83 -16.77 -6.72
C LEU A 46 11.32 -16.79 -6.98
N ALA A 47 10.51 -16.72 -5.90
CA ALA A 47 9.06 -16.68 -6.00
C ALA A 47 8.57 -15.39 -6.71
N GLU A 48 7.58 -15.50 -7.60
CA GLU A 48 7.19 -14.41 -8.51
C GLU A 48 5.82 -13.80 -8.21
N GLU A 49 5.10 -14.33 -7.25
CA GLU A 49 3.74 -13.90 -6.91
C GLU A 49 3.70 -12.45 -6.45
N SER A 50 2.75 -11.69 -7.02
CA SER A 50 2.54 -10.30 -6.66
C SER A 50 1.06 -9.91 -6.64
N TYR A 51 0.58 -9.40 -5.51
CA TYR A 51 -0.73 -8.73 -5.41
C TYR A 51 -0.71 -7.28 -5.90
N VAL A 52 0.46 -6.73 -6.22
CA VAL A 52 0.67 -5.30 -6.47
C VAL A 52 0.89 -4.99 -7.94
N LEU A 53 1.66 -5.82 -8.64
CA LEU A 53 2.10 -5.51 -10.00
C LEU A 53 0.95 -5.65 -11.00
N ALA A 54 0.61 -4.55 -11.68
CA ALA A 54 -0.31 -4.50 -12.81
C ALA A 54 0.41 -4.81 -14.14
N THR A 55 1.73 -4.70 -14.17
CA THR A 55 2.55 -5.06 -15.33
C THR A 55 3.68 -5.99 -14.91
N THR A 56 3.80 -7.14 -15.58
CA THR A 56 4.87 -8.12 -15.34
C THR A 56 5.49 -8.57 -16.66
N ALA A 57 6.73 -9.09 -16.58
CA ALA A 57 7.40 -9.74 -17.70
C ALA A 57 7.59 -11.25 -17.45
N TRP A 58 6.83 -11.83 -16.54
CA TRP A 58 6.82 -13.25 -16.16
C TRP A 58 5.41 -13.67 -15.76
N ALA A 59 5.14 -14.98 -15.76
CA ALA A 59 3.91 -15.56 -15.24
C ALA A 59 4.03 -15.83 -13.74
N ASP A 60 2.94 -15.65 -13.00
CA ASP A 60 2.83 -16.10 -11.63
C ASP A 60 1.44 -16.72 -11.35
N ARG A 61 1.30 -17.41 -10.21
CA ARG A 61 0.06 -18.12 -9.85
C ARG A 61 -1.13 -17.20 -9.57
N LEU A 62 -0.88 -15.91 -9.38
CA LEU A 62 -1.93 -14.90 -9.12
C LEU A 62 -2.50 -14.30 -10.42
N ASP A 63 -1.97 -14.66 -11.60
CA ASP A 63 -2.50 -14.15 -12.88
C ASP A 63 -4.02 -14.31 -13.02
N PRO A 64 -4.65 -15.43 -12.59
CA PRO A 64 -6.11 -15.56 -12.67
C PRO A 64 -6.88 -14.54 -11.82
N LEU A 65 -6.32 -14.14 -10.66
CA LEU A 65 -6.92 -13.11 -9.79
C LEU A 65 -6.94 -11.73 -10.45
N PHE A 66 -5.97 -11.46 -11.33
CA PHE A 66 -5.81 -10.19 -12.03
C PHE A 66 -6.13 -10.28 -13.52
N ALA A 67 -6.92 -11.28 -13.92
CA ALA A 67 -7.33 -11.43 -15.31
C ALA A 67 -8.07 -10.18 -15.82
N GLY A 68 -7.58 -9.58 -16.91
CA GLY A 68 -8.09 -8.32 -17.44
C GLY A 68 -7.48 -7.04 -16.83
N GLU A 69 -6.82 -7.13 -15.68
CA GLU A 69 -6.15 -5.99 -15.03
C GLU A 69 -4.64 -6.00 -15.21
N ARG A 70 -4.04 -7.21 -15.34
CA ARG A 70 -2.60 -7.37 -15.45
C ARG A 70 -2.15 -7.44 -16.91
N THR A 71 -1.21 -6.57 -17.26
CA THR A 71 -0.55 -6.57 -18.57
C THR A 71 0.71 -7.42 -18.52
N ARG A 72 0.85 -8.36 -19.49
CA ARG A 72 2.06 -9.15 -19.67
C ARG A 72 2.91 -8.54 -20.79
N LEU A 73 4.13 -8.13 -20.45
CA LEU A 73 5.13 -7.70 -21.43
C LEU A 73 6.10 -8.82 -21.76
N THR A 74 6.66 -8.76 -22.96
CA THR A 74 7.88 -9.52 -23.26
C THR A 74 9.05 -8.76 -22.65
N PRO A 75 9.93 -9.41 -21.84
CA PRO A 75 11.08 -8.72 -21.28
C PRO A 75 11.99 -8.21 -22.40
N VAL A 76 12.57 -7.03 -22.22
CA VAL A 76 13.56 -6.50 -23.15
C VAL A 76 14.83 -7.33 -23.02
N ALA A 77 15.40 -7.73 -24.14
CA ALA A 77 16.69 -8.42 -24.19
C ALA A 77 17.80 -7.37 -24.33
N PRO A 78 18.50 -6.98 -23.23
CA PRO A 78 19.62 -6.04 -23.32
C PRO A 78 20.80 -6.64 -24.07
N ALA A 79 21.61 -5.78 -24.67
CA ALA A 79 22.95 -6.19 -25.09
C ALA A 79 23.78 -6.54 -23.85
N VAL A 80 24.50 -7.67 -23.89
CA VAL A 80 25.27 -8.17 -22.74
C VAL A 80 26.75 -8.29 -23.11
N GLU A 81 27.59 -7.60 -22.33
CA GLU A 81 29.05 -7.69 -22.45
C GLU A 81 29.60 -8.35 -21.17
N GLU A 82 30.35 -9.44 -21.37
CA GLU A 82 30.98 -10.20 -20.28
C GLU A 82 32.48 -9.91 -20.24
N GLY A 83 32.86 -8.86 -19.48
CA GLY A 83 34.25 -8.55 -19.22
C GLY A 83 34.84 -9.37 -18.07
N GLU A 84 36.17 -9.36 -17.95
CA GLU A 84 36.87 -10.02 -16.82
C GLU A 84 36.50 -9.41 -15.47
N LYS A 85 36.29 -8.08 -15.41
CA LYS A 85 36.01 -7.34 -14.18
C LYS A 85 34.55 -6.95 -14.01
N THR A 86 33.79 -6.84 -15.10
CA THR A 86 32.46 -6.24 -15.09
C THR A 86 31.53 -6.98 -16.04
N LEU A 87 30.27 -7.17 -15.64
CA LEU A 87 29.15 -7.53 -16.50
C LEU A 87 28.39 -6.26 -16.85
N VAL A 88 28.05 -6.07 -18.14
CA VAL A 88 27.29 -4.91 -18.61
C VAL A 88 26.04 -5.37 -19.34
N PHE A 89 24.89 -4.77 -18.99
CA PHE A 89 23.60 -5.02 -19.61
C PHE A 89 23.03 -3.69 -20.12
N SER A 90 22.83 -3.56 -21.43
CA SER A 90 22.41 -2.30 -22.06
C SER A 90 21.09 -2.46 -22.79
N SER A 91 20.04 -1.74 -22.36
CA SER A 91 18.83 -1.47 -23.14
C SER A 91 18.99 -0.18 -23.96
N ALA A 92 17.93 0.26 -24.64
CA ALA A 92 17.94 1.52 -25.36
C ALA A 92 18.04 2.75 -24.43
N ALA A 93 17.59 2.65 -23.17
CA ALA A 93 17.50 3.77 -22.23
C ALA A 93 18.42 3.63 -21.00
N LEU A 94 18.78 2.42 -20.61
CA LEU A 94 19.53 2.16 -19.39
C LEU A 94 20.71 1.24 -19.65
N ARG A 95 21.80 1.49 -18.91
CA ARG A 95 22.96 0.61 -18.83
C ARG A 95 23.19 0.21 -17.38
N LEU A 96 23.10 -1.09 -17.08
CA LEU A 96 23.37 -1.68 -15.79
C LEU A 96 24.74 -2.34 -15.80
N GLU A 97 25.63 -1.93 -14.91
CA GLU A 97 26.97 -2.50 -14.74
C GLU A 97 27.07 -3.22 -13.40
N LEU A 98 27.65 -4.41 -13.37
CA LEU A 98 27.98 -5.14 -12.15
C LEU A 98 29.46 -5.45 -12.13
N ASP A 99 30.21 -4.85 -11.20
CA ASP A 99 31.57 -5.28 -10.92
C ASP A 99 31.56 -6.68 -10.32
N ARG A 100 32.54 -7.51 -10.70
CA ARG A 100 32.58 -8.92 -10.27
C ARG A 100 33.15 -9.11 -8.87
N ASP A 101 34.16 -8.33 -8.49
CA ASP A 101 34.86 -8.42 -7.20
C ASP A 101 35.61 -7.09 -6.89
N PRO A 102 35.23 -6.34 -5.85
CA PRO A 102 34.02 -6.50 -5.05
C PRO A 102 32.76 -6.10 -5.85
N ILE A 103 31.62 -6.77 -5.58
CA ILE A 103 30.36 -6.46 -6.25
C ILE A 103 29.99 -4.99 -6.02
N CYS A 104 29.71 -4.30 -7.11
CA CYS A 104 29.08 -2.99 -7.13
C CYS A 104 28.15 -2.92 -8.35
N LEU A 105 26.89 -2.60 -8.10
CA LEU A 105 25.89 -2.38 -9.14
C LEU A 105 25.82 -0.88 -9.42
N ARG A 106 25.92 -0.49 -10.69
CA ARG A 106 25.73 0.90 -11.14
C ARG A 106 24.73 0.96 -12.28
N LEU A 107 23.85 1.95 -12.22
CA LEU A 107 22.87 2.22 -13.26
C LEU A 107 23.19 3.58 -13.91
N TYR A 108 23.22 3.59 -15.22
CA TYR A 108 23.43 4.78 -16.04
C TYR A 108 22.25 5.00 -16.98
N ASP A 109 21.99 6.25 -17.35
CA ASP A 109 21.11 6.58 -18.47
C ASP A 109 21.83 6.41 -19.82
N ALA A 110 21.12 6.59 -20.93
CA ALA A 110 21.67 6.49 -22.29
C ALA A 110 22.76 7.52 -22.60
N GLU A 111 22.83 8.61 -21.83
CA GLU A 111 23.84 9.68 -21.95
C GLU A 111 25.10 9.38 -21.13
N GLY A 112 25.11 8.26 -20.38
CA GLY A 112 26.21 7.83 -19.52
C GLY A 112 26.24 8.53 -18.16
N THR A 113 25.15 9.19 -17.74
CA THR A 113 25.03 9.76 -16.40
C THR A 113 24.73 8.66 -15.39
N GLU A 114 25.53 8.53 -14.33
CA GLU A 114 25.24 7.61 -13.22
C GLU A 114 23.99 8.07 -12.46
N LEU A 115 22.95 7.22 -12.48
CA LEU A 115 21.70 7.46 -11.79
C LEU A 115 21.68 6.84 -10.39
N TYR A 116 22.32 5.69 -10.22
CA TYR A 116 22.30 4.89 -9.00
C TYR A 116 23.56 4.06 -8.87
N SER A 117 24.01 3.85 -7.65
CA SER A 117 25.09 2.93 -7.33
C SER A 117 24.87 2.29 -5.96
N THR A 118 25.12 0.99 -5.86
CA THR A 118 25.20 0.32 -4.56
C THR A 118 26.50 0.68 -3.84
N LEU A 119 26.57 0.37 -2.55
CA LEU A 119 27.80 0.47 -1.80
C LEU A 119 28.73 -0.67 -2.21
N ALA A 120 29.92 -0.35 -2.74
CA ALA A 120 30.87 -1.34 -3.24
C ALA A 120 31.30 -2.32 -2.15
N GLY A 121 31.24 -3.62 -2.45
CA GLY A 121 31.59 -4.70 -1.53
C GLY A 121 30.58 -4.99 -0.42
N CYS A 122 29.47 -4.23 -0.37
CA CYS A 122 28.37 -4.47 0.57
C CYS A 122 27.03 -4.06 -0.05
N PRO A 123 26.67 -4.52 -1.27
CA PRO A 123 25.43 -4.10 -1.92
C PRO A 123 24.20 -4.70 -1.23
N PHE A 124 24.25 -6.00 -0.93
CA PHE A 124 23.14 -6.79 -0.38
C PHE A 124 23.64 -7.68 0.76
N THR A 125 22.87 -7.73 1.86
CA THR A 125 23.24 -8.52 3.04
C THR A 125 22.04 -9.25 3.64
N LEU A 126 22.33 -10.38 4.31
CA LEU A 126 21.40 -11.10 5.18
C LEU A 126 22.02 -11.22 6.57
N ASP A 127 21.30 -10.79 7.61
CA ASP A 127 21.78 -10.93 8.99
C ASP A 127 21.28 -12.22 9.66
N SER A 128 21.72 -12.45 10.93
CA SER A 128 21.32 -13.63 11.72
C SER A 128 19.84 -13.65 12.10
N ASN A 129 19.16 -12.51 12.03
CA ASN A 129 17.72 -12.38 12.28
C ASN A 129 16.88 -12.50 11.01
N LYS A 130 17.49 -12.94 9.91
CA LYS A 130 16.87 -13.05 8.57
C LYS A 130 16.46 -11.71 7.95
N ARG A 131 16.95 -10.57 8.47
CA ARG A 131 16.71 -9.28 7.84
C ARG A 131 17.62 -9.12 6.63
N VAL A 132 17.02 -8.64 5.56
CA VAL A 132 17.73 -8.34 4.31
C VAL A 132 17.99 -6.84 4.21
N THR A 133 19.17 -6.43 3.71
CA THR A 133 19.52 -5.01 3.59
C THR A 133 20.14 -4.72 2.23
N ALA A 134 19.69 -3.65 1.58
CA ALA A 134 20.27 -3.09 0.36
C ALA A 134 20.91 -1.74 0.67
N TYR A 135 22.23 -1.63 0.45
CA TYR A 135 23.00 -0.41 0.68
C TYR A 135 23.26 0.33 -0.63
N SER A 136 23.07 1.64 -0.63
CA SER A 136 23.29 2.50 -1.78
C SER A 136 24.19 3.68 -1.43
N ARG A 137 25.02 4.08 -2.37
CA ARG A 137 25.82 5.30 -2.26
C ARG A 137 24.91 6.53 -2.46
N MET A 138 25.18 7.59 -1.73
CA MET A 138 24.52 8.89 -1.91
C MET A 138 25.53 10.05 -1.88
N GLU A 139 25.13 11.17 -2.48
CA GLU A 139 25.79 12.46 -2.28
C GLU A 139 25.07 13.26 -1.17
N GLU A 140 25.77 14.21 -0.56
CA GLU A 140 25.25 14.95 0.61
C GLU A 140 23.98 15.74 0.33
N ASP A 141 23.87 16.26 -0.88
CA ASP A 141 22.81 17.15 -1.34
C ASP A 141 21.74 16.45 -2.19
N ASP A 142 21.78 15.11 -2.30
CA ASP A 142 20.71 14.35 -2.95
C ASP A 142 19.36 14.62 -2.28
N CYS A 143 18.31 14.67 -3.06
CA CYS A 143 16.94 14.79 -2.57
C CYS A 143 16.21 13.46 -2.71
N PHE A 144 15.36 13.16 -1.73
CA PHE A 144 14.57 11.92 -1.69
C PHE A 144 13.10 12.24 -1.47
N TYR A 145 12.23 11.77 -2.37
CA TYR A 145 10.80 12.04 -2.39
C TYR A 145 10.01 10.75 -2.52
N GLY A 146 8.75 10.76 -2.08
CA GLY A 146 7.89 9.58 -2.10
C GLY A 146 7.76 8.95 -0.72
N PHE A 147 8.01 7.63 -0.59
CA PHE A 147 7.87 6.81 0.62
C PHE A 147 6.42 6.67 1.12
N GLY A 148 5.42 6.94 0.24
CA GLY A 148 4.03 6.95 0.66
C GLY A 148 3.73 8.08 1.66
N GLU A 149 2.92 7.74 2.66
CA GLU A 149 2.46 8.65 3.70
C GLU A 149 3.50 8.83 4.80
N LYS A 150 4.18 9.96 4.79
CA LYS A 150 5.25 10.28 5.77
C LYS A 150 5.14 11.70 6.28
N THR A 151 5.22 11.85 7.60
CA THR A 151 5.25 13.15 8.27
C THR A 151 6.49 13.98 7.93
N GLY A 152 6.49 15.23 8.35
CA GLY A 152 7.62 16.14 8.22
C GLY A 152 7.83 16.68 6.80
N PRO A 153 9.04 17.15 6.47
CA PRO A 153 9.32 17.81 5.20
C PRO A 153 9.19 16.87 4.01
N LEU A 154 8.89 17.42 2.82
CA LEU A 154 8.74 16.64 1.58
C LEU A 154 10.04 15.92 1.18
N ASN A 155 11.18 16.58 1.30
CA ASN A 155 12.50 15.99 1.06
C ASN A 155 12.97 15.21 2.30
N LYS A 156 13.13 13.91 2.16
CA LYS A 156 13.49 12.99 3.25
C LYS A 156 15.01 12.78 3.41
N ASN A 157 15.85 13.66 2.87
CA ASN A 157 17.30 13.61 3.13
C ASN A 157 17.60 13.75 4.63
N LYS A 158 18.44 12.87 5.16
CA LYS A 158 18.82 12.75 6.58
C LYS A 158 17.69 12.26 7.51
N GLU A 159 16.64 11.65 6.93
CA GLU A 159 15.60 11.01 7.72
C GLU A 159 15.83 9.49 7.90
N PHE A 160 15.22 8.95 8.94
CA PHE A 160 15.07 7.52 9.16
C PHE A 160 13.57 7.24 9.16
N LEU A 161 13.10 6.41 8.24
CA LEU A 161 11.68 6.19 7.98
C LEU A 161 11.35 4.71 8.14
N ARG A 162 10.14 4.42 8.64
CA ARG A 162 9.63 3.06 8.77
C ARG A 162 8.49 2.83 7.80
N GLU A 163 8.50 1.67 7.16
CA GLU A 163 7.40 1.15 6.36
C GLU A 163 6.63 0.12 7.18
N ARG A 164 5.52 0.56 7.75
CA ARG A 164 4.62 -0.24 8.58
C ARG A 164 3.26 0.44 8.61
N ALA A 165 2.22 -0.23 8.12
CA ALA A 165 0.86 0.24 8.27
C ALA A 165 0.44 0.15 9.75
N THR A 166 0.04 1.27 10.35
CA THR A 166 -0.28 1.40 11.79
C THR A 166 -1.43 2.36 11.98
N ASP A 167 -2.36 2.07 12.89
CA ASP A 167 -3.38 3.02 13.32
C ASP A 167 -2.73 4.12 14.18
N ALA A 168 -2.44 5.24 13.58
CA ALA A 168 -1.69 6.35 14.15
C ALA A 168 -2.61 7.48 14.63
N MET A 169 -3.69 7.15 15.34
CA MET A 169 -4.70 8.09 15.79
C MET A 169 -4.10 9.32 16.50
N GLY A 170 -4.46 10.52 16.03
CA GLY A 170 -4.01 11.78 16.62
C GLY A 170 -2.51 12.07 16.43
N TYR A 171 -1.94 11.63 15.32
CA TYR A 171 -0.50 11.70 15.07
C TYR A 171 0.05 13.14 14.99
N ASP A 172 1.32 13.30 15.40
CA ASP A 172 2.10 14.51 15.15
C ASP A 172 2.57 14.55 13.70
N ALA A 173 1.93 15.39 12.88
CA ALA A 173 2.19 15.50 11.44
C ALA A 173 3.60 16.01 11.10
N GLN A 174 4.34 16.54 12.07
CA GLN A 174 5.71 17.04 11.87
C GLN A 174 6.77 15.95 11.97
N LYS A 175 6.59 14.94 12.85
CA LYS A 175 7.69 14.05 13.22
C LYS A 175 7.29 12.63 13.61
N MET A 176 6.01 12.29 13.70
CA MET A 176 5.61 10.93 14.01
C MET A 176 5.86 10.01 12.82
N ASP A 177 6.38 8.84 13.09
CA ASP A 177 6.55 7.73 12.14
C ASP A 177 6.28 6.44 12.95
N THR A 178 5.33 5.63 12.58
CA THR A 178 4.70 5.30 11.30
C THR A 178 3.31 5.89 11.15
N LEU A 179 2.77 5.86 9.91
CA LEU A 179 1.38 6.18 9.59
C LEU A 179 0.68 4.97 8.95
N TYR A 180 -0.41 5.20 8.22
CA TYR A 180 -1.36 4.15 7.80
C TYR A 180 -0.92 3.32 6.60
N LYS A 181 0.07 3.75 5.82
CA LYS A 181 0.41 3.14 4.53
C LYS A 181 1.82 2.54 4.49
N HIS A 182 1.99 1.52 3.63
CA HIS A 182 3.26 0.83 3.38
C HIS A 182 3.58 0.89 1.88
N ILE A 183 4.32 1.91 1.48
CA ILE A 183 4.68 2.14 0.07
C ILE A 183 6.20 2.27 -0.05
N PRO A 184 6.94 1.17 -0.16
CA PRO A 184 8.41 1.15 -0.15
C PRO A 184 8.98 1.58 -1.51
N PHE A 185 8.58 2.76 -1.94
CA PHE A 185 9.00 3.41 -3.19
C PHE A 185 9.46 4.83 -2.93
N TYR A 186 10.61 5.19 -3.49
CA TYR A 186 11.07 6.57 -3.47
C TYR A 186 11.77 6.99 -4.77
N ILE A 187 11.89 8.29 -4.95
CA ILE A 187 12.59 8.94 -6.06
C ILE A 187 13.81 9.64 -5.49
N ARG A 188 15.01 9.25 -5.95
CA ARG A 188 16.25 9.98 -5.73
C ARG A 188 16.42 11.00 -6.85
N LEU A 189 16.63 12.27 -6.49
CA LEU A 189 17.01 13.35 -7.40
C LEU A 189 18.41 13.84 -7.06
N SER A 190 19.36 13.65 -7.96
CA SER A 190 20.70 14.22 -7.83
C SER A 190 20.67 15.71 -8.16
N ARG A 191 21.06 16.56 -7.23
CA ARG A 191 21.19 18.00 -7.50
C ARG A 191 22.32 18.31 -8.48
N ARG A 192 23.32 17.47 -8.51
CA ARG A 192 24.50 17.64 -9.38
C ARG A 192 24.15 17.40 -10.85
N SER A 193 23.59 16.23 -11.17
CA SER A 193 23.20 15.86 -12.54
C SER A 193 21.83 16.38 -12.94
N LYS A 194 20.98 16.77 -11.98
CA LYS A 194 19.55 17.10 -12.15
C LYS A 194 18.72 15.94 -12.73
N LYS A 195 19.24 14.72 -12.64
CA LYS A 195 18.56 13.50 -13.07
C LYS A 195 17.94 12.77 -11.87
N ALA A 196 16.80 12.13 -12.11
CA ALA A 196 16.09 11.35 -11.12
C ALA A 196 16.09 9.86 -11.48
N VAL A 197 16.02 9.01 -10.45
CA VAL A 197 15.80 7.55 -10.55
C VAL A 197 14.82 7.13 -9.47
N GLY A 198 13.89 6.21 -9.81
CA GLY A 198 12.98 5.61 -8.86
C GLY A 198 13.53 4.30 -8.33
N LEU A 199 13.30 4.04 -7.06
CA LEU A 199 13.62 2.79 -6.40
C LEU A 199 12.36 2.25 -5.73
N PHE A 200 11.89 1.09 -6.21
CA PHE A 200 10.75 0.40 -5.65
C PHE A 200 11.18 -0.96 -5.11
N TYR A 201 11.06 -1.16 -3.79
CA TYR A 201 11.32 -2.44 -3.13
C TYR A 201 10.02 -3.24 -3.05
N HIS A 202 9.86 -4.23 -3.92
CA HIS A 202 8.69 -5.11 -3.96
C HIS A 202 8.79 -6.18 -2.87
N ASN A 203 8.73 -5.72 -1.63
CA ASN A 203 8.76 -6.53 -0.41
C ASN A 203 7.85 -5.88 0.64
N PHE A 204 6.96 -6.65 1.25
CA PHE A 204 5.91 -6.15 2.14
C PHE A 204 6.09 -6.54 3.61
N TYR A 205 7.23 -7.10 3.97
CA TYR A 205 7.65 -7.16 5.38
C TYR A 205 7.83 -5.74 5.91
N GLU A 206 7.65 -5.59 7.23
CA GLU A 206 8.02 -4.32 7.87
C GLU A 206 9.47 -3.98 7.52
N SER A 207 9.69 -2.74 7.14
CA SER A 207 11.00 -2.30 6.67
C SER A 207 11.35 -0.89 7.14
N VAL A 208 12.60 -0.51 6.94
CA VAL A 208 13.09 0.83 7.27
C VAL A 208 13.93 1.38 6.13
N PHE A 209 13.92 2.70 6.02
CA PHE A 209 14.83 3.46 5.16
C PHE A 209 15.71 4.36 6.01
N ASN A 210 17.02 4.24 5.85
CA ASN A 210 17.96 5.25 6.32
C ASN A 210 18.39 6.11 5.14
N MET A 211 17.98 7.36 5.12
CA MET A 211 18.26 8.29 4.03
C MET A 211 19.46 9.19 4.33
N GLY A 212 20.56 8.60 4.82
CA GLY A 212 21.78 9.31 5.16
C GLY A 212 21.78 9.95 6.55
N LYS A 213 20.87 9.52 7.46
CA LYS A 213 20.86 9.91 8.88
C LYS A 213 22.03 9.30 9.63
N GLU A 214 22.28 8.01 9.38
CA GLU A 214 23.46 7.32 9.87
C GLU A 214 24.69 7.68 9.05
N LYS A 215 25.84 7.74 9.71
CA LYS A 215 27.12 8.05 9.11
C LYS A 215 28.17 7.06 9.58
N SER A 216 29.08 6.70 8.69
CA SER A 216 30.27 5.92 9.02
C SER A 216 31.52 6.77 8.84
N ASN A 217 32.52 6.58 9.69
CA ASN A 217 33.83 7.19 9.52
C ASN A 217 34.70 6.46 8.47
N TYR A 218 34.25 5.27 8.03
CA TYR A 218 35.02 4.37 7.16
C TYR A 218 34.40 4.23 5.77
N TRP A 219 33.10 4.50 5.63
CA TRP A 219 32.37 4.37 4.38
C TRP A 219 32.04 5.74 3.79
N PRO A 220 31.90 5.84 2.46
CA PRO A 220 31.29 7.02 1.85
C PRO A 220 29.86 7.20 2.38
N ARG A 221 29.22 8.33 2.13
CA ARG A 221 27.82 8.53 2.50
C ARG A 221 26.95 7.48 1.84
N TYR A 222 25.99 6.94 2.60
CA TYR A 222 25.13 5.87 2.16
C TYR A 222 23.68 6.04 2.63
N THR A 223 22.79 5.42 1.88
CA THR A 223 21.44 5.09 2.29
C THR A 223 21.31 3.58 2.41
N TYR A 224 20.30 3.11 3.13
CA TYR A 224 19.90 1.71 3.04
C TYR A 224 18.40 1.54 3.20
N TRP A 225 17.90 0.47 2.60
CA TRP A 225 16.63 -0.14 2.91
C TRP A 225 16.89 -1.47 3.59
N GLN A 226 16.11 -1.78 4.66
CA GLN A 226 16.20 -3.04 5.39
C GLN A 226 14.81 -3.55 5.69
N ALA A 227 14.54 -4.84 5.44
CA ALA A 227 13.29 -5.50 5.77
C ALA A 227 13.48 -6.67 6.75
N ASP A 228 12.42 -6.99 7.50
CA ASP A 228 12.40 -8.07 8.50
C ASP A 228 12.46 -9.48 7.86
N GLY A 229 12.38 -9.60 6.55
CA GLY A 229 12.44 -10.88 5.83
C GLY A 229 12.23 -10.75 4.32
N GLY A 230 12.13 -11.89 3.65
CA GLY A 230 11.94 -11.97 2.20
C GLY A 230 13.20 -11.67 1.39
N ASP A 231 13.04 -11.38 0.10
CA ASP A 231 14.11 -11.02 -0.81
C ASP A 231 14.30 -9.51 -0.92
N ILE A 232 15.47 -9.09 -1.40
CA ILE A 232 15.67 -7.74 -1.90
C ILE A 232 15.16 -7.70 -3.34
N ASP A 233 13.91 -7.36 -3.55
CA ASP A 233 13.28 -7.30 -4.88
C ASP A 233 13.15 -5.84 -5.31
N LEU A 234 14.18 -5.32 -5.96
CA LEU A 234 14.34 -3.91 -6.30
C LEU A 234 14.05 -3.66 -7.78
N PHE A 235 13.09 -2.77 -8.05
CA PHE A 235 12.89 -2.17 -9.36
C PHE A 235 13.59 -0.82 -9.43
N LEU A 236 14.50 -0.67 -10.38
CA LEU A 236 15.16 0.59 -10.71
C LEU A 236 14.43 1.20 -11.91
N LEU A 237 13.92 2.41 -11.72
CA LEU A 237 13.07 3.11 -12.69
C LEU A 237 13.83 4.32 -13.26
N GLY A 238 14.22 4.21 -14.51
CA GLY A 238 14.84 5.29 -15.27
C GLY A 238 13.83 6.35 -15.75
N GLY A 239 14.29 7.26 -16.62
CA GLY A 239 13.48 8.32 -17.22
C GLY A 239 13.90 9.74 -16.82
N GLY A 240 14.78 9.89 -15.83
CA GLY A 240 15.52 11.12 -15.51
C GLY A 240 14.72 12.26 -14.90
N THR A 241 13.39 12.24 -14.89
CA THR A 241 12.52 13.27 -14.30
C THR A 241 11.53 12.67 -13.31
N LEU A 242 11.11 13.45 -12.30
CA LEU A 242 10.10 13.00 -11.31
C LEU A 242 8.82 12.49 -12.00
N LYS A 243 8.32 13.24 -12.99
CA LYS A 243 7.10 12.87 -13.73
C LYS A 243 7.24 11.51 -14.42
N ARG A 244 8.37 11.27 -15.13
CA ARG A 244 8.58 10.00 -15.85
C ARG A 244 8.78 8.84 -14.89
N ILE A 245 9.40 9.06 -13.73
CA ILE A 245 9.56 8.04 -12.70
C ILE A 245 8.20 7.63 -12.12
N VAL A 246 7.31 8.58 -11.80
CA VAL A 246 5.95 8.28 -11.32
C VAL A 246 5.15 7.56 -12.42
N ASP A 247 5.32 7.96 -13.68
CA ASP A 247 4.69 7.26 -14.82
C ASP A 247 5.15 5.79 -14.90
N ASN A 248 6.46 5.53 -14.82
CA ASN A 248 7.03 4.19 -14.81
C ASN A 248 6.60 3.37 -13.57
N TYR A 249 6.54 4.01 -12.39
CA TYR A 249 6.06 3.35 -11.19
C TYR A 249 4.59 2.94 -11.30
N THR A 250 3.72 3.84 -11.80
CA THR A 250 2.31 3.52 -11.99
C THR A 250 2.04 2.63 -13.21
N LEU A 251 2.96 2.53 -14.16
CA LEU A 251 2.94 1.47 -15.17
C LEU A 251 3.10 0.10 -14.50
N LEU A 252 4.05 -0.04 -13.58
CA LEU A 252 4.28 -1.30 -12.85
C LEU A 252 3.15 -1.62 -11.89
N THR A 253 2.73 -0.67 -11.06
CA THR A 253 1.83 -0.90 -9.93
C THR A 253 0.36 -0.60 -10.24
N GLY A 254 0.06 -0.10 -11.43
CA GLY A 254 -1.26 0.26 -11.91
C GLY A 254 -1.54 1.75 -11.86
N ARG A 255 -2.33 2.20 -12.84
CA ARG A 255 -2.78 3.59 -12.95
C ARG A 255 -3.84 3.88 -11.88
N PRO A 256 -3.93 5.13 -11.40
CA PRO A 256 -4.96 5.51 -10.43
C PRO A 256 -6.37 5.28 -10.93
N ALA A 257 -7.27 4.87 -10.02
CA ALA A 257 -8.68 4.72 -10.30
C ALA A 257 -9.29 6.03 -10.81
N LEU A 258 -10.16 5.92 -11.82
CA LEU A 258 -10.96 7.04 -12.28
C LEU A 258 -12.18 7.17 -11.38
N LEU A 259 -12.10 8.07 -10.40
CA LEU A 259 -13.17 8.30 -9.43
C LEU A 259 -14.44 8.84 -10.10
N PRO A 260 -15.64 8.54 -9.56
CA PRO A 260 -16.86 9.20 -9.99
C PRO A 260 -16.79 10.70 -9.65
N LYS A 261 -17.47 11.52 -10.45
CA LYS A 261 -17.39 13.00 -10.32
C LYS A 261 -17.78 13.49 -8.91
N ARG A 262 -18.75 12.85 -8.25
CA ARG A 262 -19.17 13.17 -6.88
C ARG A 262 -18.07 13.01 -5.84
N ALA A 263 -17.12 12.10 -6.05
CA ALA A 263 -15.99 11.90 -5.14
C ALA A 263 -15.00 13.08 -5.11
N LEU A 264 -15.09 14.00 -6.07
CA LEU A 264 -14.27 15.21 -6.16
C LEU A 264 -14.91 16.42 -5.46
N GLY A 265 -16.14 16.27 -4.98
CA GLY A 265 -16.88 17.31 -4.27
C GLY A 265 -16.75 17.19 -2.75
N TYR A 266 -17.52 18.02 -2.03
CA TYR A 266 -17.54 18.00 -0.58
C TYR A 266 -18.19 16.72 -0.06
N GLN A 267 -17.45 16.02 0.81
CA GLN A 267 -17.88 14.82 1.50
C GLN A 267 -17.99 15.13 2.99
N GLY A 268 -19.21 15.21 3.51
CA GLY A 268 -19.45 15.35 4.95
C GLY A 268 -19.03 14.08 5.70
N SER A 269 -18.58 14.21 6.94
CA SER A 269 -18.32 13.06 7.82
C SER A 269 -18.48 13.45 9.27
N SER A 270 -19.03 12.56 10.07
CA SER A 270 -19.12 12.73 11.53
C SER A 270 -19.36 11.40 12.21
N MET A 271 -18.75 11.18 13.37
CA MET A 271 -19.10 10.08 14.24
C MET A 271 -20.37 10.38 15.06
N TYR A 272 -20.67 11.65 15.30
CA TYR A 272 -21.78 12.07 16.16
C TYR A 272 -23.14 11.60 15.65
N TYR A 273 -23.49 11.92 14.40
CA TYR A 273 -24.81 11.62 13.85
C TYR A 273 -25.12 10.11 13.76
N PRO A 274 -24.22 9.24 13.23
CA PRO A 274 -24.48 7.80 13.17
C PRO A 274 -24.46 7.09 14.53
N GLU A 275 -24.04 7.76 15.60
CA GLU A 275 -23.90 7.18 16.94
C GLU A 275 -24.97 7.71 17.93
N LEU A 276 -25.93 8.49 17.49
CA LEU A 276 -27.11 8.84 18.31
C LEU A 276 -27.81 7.55 18.78
N GLU A 277 -28.48 7.60 19.92
CA GLU A 277 -29.18 6.42 20.46
C GLU A 277 -30.25 5.92 19.49
N LYS A 278 -30.91 6.84 18.78
CA LYS A 278 -31.97 6.56 17.79
C LYS A 278 -32.04 7.70 16.75
N ASP A 279 -32.78 7.47 15.67
CA ASP A 279 -33.13 8.48 14.66
C ASP A 279 -31.89 9.13 14.00
N SER A 280 -30.79 8.36 13.86
CA SER A 280 -29.57 8.81 13.18
C SER A 280 -29.81 9.10 11.70
N ASP A 281 -30.71 8.35 11.05
CA ASP A 281 -31.17 8.56 9.68
C ASP A 281 -31.74 9.98 9.49
N ASP A 282 -32.71 10.38 10.34
CA ASP A 282 -33.29 11.72 10.30
C ASP A 282 -32.24 12.83 10.59
N ALA A 283 -31.32 12.57 11.51
CA ALA A 283 -30.27 13.53 11.87
C ALA A 283 -29.28 13.78 10.72
N VAL A 284 -28.84 12.74 9.99
CA VAL A 284 -27.97 12.89 8.81
C VAL A 284 -28.71 13.58 7.66
N LEU A 285 -29.99 13.23 7.41
CA LEU A 285 -30.81 13.91 6.39
C LEU A 285 -30.96 15.39 6.72
N GLY A 286 -31.20 15.74 7.99
CA GLY A 286 -31.28 17.12 8.46
C GLY A 286 -29.96 17.89 8.32
N PHE A 287 -28.82 17.23 8.52
CA PHE A 287 -27.51 17.82 8.25
C PHE A 287 -27.34 18.17 6.76
N ILE A 288 -27.74 17.27 5.84
CA ILE A 288 -27.68 17.54 4.40
C ILE A 288 -28.57 18.74 4.02
N ASP A 289 -29.77 18.83 4.61
CA ASP A 289 -30.68 19.96 4.36
C ASP A 289 -30.06 21.27 4.84
N THR A 290 -29.52 21.31 6.07
CA THR A 290 -28.86 22.50 6.63
C THR A 290 -27.70 22.98 5.73
N ILE A 291 -26.82 22.08 5.31
CA ILE A 291 -25.68 22.45 4.42
C ILE A 291 -26.17 23.08 3.11
N LYS A 292 -27.26 22.56 2.55
CA LYS A 292 -27.86 23.10 1.31
C LYS A 292 -28.57 24.42 1.51
N GLU A 293 -29.31 24.58 2.63
CA GLU A 293 -29.97 25.83 3.00
C GLU A 293 -28.97 26.96 3.21
N GLU A 294 -27.78 26.64 3.77
CA GLU A 294 -26.67 27.58 3.92
C GLU A 294 -25.92 27.85 2.58
N GLY A 295 -26.34 27.21 1.48
CA GLY A 295 -25.79 27.45 0.14
C GLY A 295 -24.49 26.72 -0.17
N PHE A 296 -24.09 25.74 0.61
CA PHE A 296 -22.91 24.92 0.32
C PHE A 296 -23.27 23.69 -0.51
N PRO A 297 -22.45 23.34 -1.52
CA PRO A 297 -22.60 22.07 -2.23
C PRO A 297 -22.18 20.92 -1.32
N ILE A 298 -22.87 19.80 -1.40
CA ILE A 298 -22.50 18.54 -0.74
C ILE A 298 -22.82 17.38 -1.67
N ASP A 299 -21.83 16.49 -1.89
CA ASP A 299 -21.92 15.38 -2.84
C ASP A 299 -22.02 14.03 -2.15
N GLY A 300 -21.67 13.94 -0.87
CA GLY A 300 -21.75 12.69 -0.12
C GLY A 300 -21.60 12.86 1.40
N PHE A 301 -21.86 11.75 2.09
CA PHE A 301 -21.66 11.64 3.53
C PHE A 301 -20.97 10.31 3.86
N HIS A 302 -19.80 10.39 4.50
CA HIS A 302 -19.08 9.25 5.01
C HIS A 302 -19.75 8.78 6.30
N LEU A 303 -20.47 7.67 6.22
CA LEU A 303 -21.25 7.10 7.30
C LEU A 303 -20.35 6.25 8.21
N SER A 304 -19.99 6.77 9.38
CA SER A 304 -19.14 6.06 10.34
C SER A 304 -19.80 4.77 10.84
N SER A 305 -19.00 3.85 11.39
CA SER A 305 -19.43 2.50 11.78
C SER A 305 -20.48 2.41 12.89
N GLY A 306 -20.96 3.53 13.42
CA GLY A 306 -22.04 3.58 14.41
C GLY A 306 -23.34 2.92 13.92
N TYR A 307 -23.60 2.90 12.63
CA TYR A 307 -24.76 2.26 12.02
C TYR A 307 -24.78 0.72 12.20
N THR A 308 -23.59 0.10 12.41
CA THR A 308 -23.45 -1.36 12.59
C THR A 308 -23.59 -1.83 14.03
N SER A 309 -24.02 -0.94 14.95
CA SER A 309 -24.05 -1.28 16.38
C SER A 309 -25.09 -2.35 16.71
N TYR A 310 -24.61 -3.47 17.21
CA TYR A 310 -25.42 -4.57 17.74
C TYR A 310 -25.03 -4.80 19.21
N ASN A 311 -25.95 -4.72 20.14
CA ASN A 311 -25.68 -4.79 21.58
C ASN A 311 -24.52 -3.86 22.03
N ASN A 312 -24.51 -2.63 21.55
CA ASN A 312 -23.45 -1.63 21.78
C ASN A 312 -22.05 -2.05 21.29
N LYS A 313 -21.96 -2.99 20.37
CA LYS A 313 -20.73 -3.43 19.70
C LYS A 313 -20.84 -3.19 18.21
N ARG A 314 -19.73 -2.80 17.57
CA ARG A 314 -19.69 -2.63 16.13
C ARG A 314 -19.53 -3.97 15.43
N CYS A 315 -20.60 -4.39 14.75
CA CYS A 315 -20.67 -5.68 14.04
C CYS A 315 -20.86 -5.39 12.54
N VAL A 316 -19.80 -5.45 11.77
CA VAL A 316 -19.84 -5.15 10.33
C VAL A 316 -20.94 -5.99 9.63
N PHE A 317 -21.53 -5.45 8.56
CA PHE A 317 -22.66 -6.04 7.82
C PHE A 317 -24.00 -6.07 8.54
N THR A 318 -24.10 -5.63 9.80
CA THR A 318 -25.38 -5.48 10.48
C THR A 318 -25.87 -4.03 10.44
N TRP A 319 -27.15 -3.83 10.67
CA TRP A 319 -27.79 -2.52 10.77
C TRP A 319 -28.46 -2.35 12.13
N ASN A 320 -28.22 -1.25 12.79
CA ASN A 320 -28.95 -0.86 13.99
C ASN A 320 -30.24 -0.14 13.60
N THR A 321 -31.37 -0.84 13.70
CA THR A 321 -32.68 -0.34 13.27
C THR A 321 -33.30 0.71 14.21
N ASP A 322 -32.76 0.91 15.42
CA ASP A 322 -33.13 2.06 16.27
C ASP A 322 -32.51 3.35 15.73
N ARG A 323 -31.35 3.25 15.09
CA ARG A 323 -30.60 4.37 14.49
C ARG A 323 -31.00 4.63 13.04
N PHE A 324 -31.14 3.57 12.27
CA PHE A 324 -31.52 3.60 10.85
C PHE A 324 -32.73 2.68 10.67
N LYS A 325 -33.94 3.25 10.79
CA LYS A 325 -35.21 2.52 10.83
C LYS A 325 -35.43 1.65 9.59
N ASP A 326 -35.18 2.22 8.43
CA ASP A 326 -35.17 1.56 7.13
C ASP A 326 -33.95 2.05 6.34
N PRO A 327 -32.85 1.30 6.34
CA PRO A 327 -31.63 1.70 5.62
C PRO A 327 -31.87 1.97 4.13
N ARG A 328 -32.71 1.20 3.45
CA ARG A 328 -33.01 1.39 2.02
C ARG A 328 -33.75 2.71 1.76
N ALA A 329 -34.74 3.01 2.57
CA ALA A 329 -35.48 4.28 2.48
C ALA A 329 -34.57 5.49 2.78
N TYR A 330 -33.69 5.38 3.77
CA TYR A 330 -32.69 6.40 4.10
C TYR A 330 -31.73 6.64 2.94
N PHE A 331 -31.16 5.58 2.31
CA PHE A 331 -30.26 5.74 1.16
C PHE A 331 -30.97 6.33 -0.05
N ALA A 332 -32.22 5.93 -0.30
CA ALA A 332 -33.04 6.53 -1.35
C ALA A 332 -33.24 8.05 -1.12
N ALA A 333 -33.57 8.45 0.10
CA ALA A 333 -33.73 9.87 0.48
C ALA A 333 -32.41 10.67 0.33
N MET A 334 -31.28 10.09 0.69
CA MET A 334 -29.96 10.70 0.45
C MET A 334 -29.69 10.90 -1.05
N ASN A 335 -29.95 9.88 -1.86
CA ASN A 335 -29.77 9.95 -3.33
C ASN A 335 -30.70 11.00 -3.96
N GLU A 336 -31.97 11.11 -3.52
CA GLU A 336 -32.90 12.16 -3.94
C GLU A 336 -32.39 13.57 -3.59
N LYS A 337 -31.72 13.71 -2.47
CA LYS A 337 -31.03 14.95 -2.09
C LYS A 337 -29.72 15.17 -2.88
N GLY A 338 -29.32 14.26 -3.77
CA GLY A 338 -28.08 14.34 -4.55
C GLY A 338 -26.80 14.15 -3.72
N ALA A 339 -26.91 13.59 -2.51
CA ALA A 339 -25.79 13.21 -1.67
C ALA A 339 -25.77 11.68 -1.54
N GLN A 340 -24.60 11.06 -1.72
CA GLN A 340 -24.48 9.62 -1.61
C GLN A 340 -23.76 9.22 -0.32
N ASN A 341 -24.24 8.15 0.33
CA ASN A 341 -23.55 7.59 1.48
C ASN A 341 -22.33 6.78 1.09
N VAL A 342 -21.29 6.86 1.94
CA VAL A 342 -20.08 6.04 1.87
C VAL A 342 -19.97 5.27 3.19
N PRO A 343 -20.57 4.05 3.28
CA PRO A 343 -20.64 3.29 4.52
C PRO A 343 -19.28 2.73 4.93
N ASN A 344 -18.95 2.88 6.21
CA ASN A 344 -17.74 2.35 6.83
C ASN A 344 -17.83 0.83 7.01
N VAL A 345 -16.86 0.08 6.49
CA VAL A 345 -16.71 -1.35 6.72
C VAL A 345 -15.31 -1.66 7.26
N LYS A 346 -15.20 -2.69 8.09
CA LYS A 346 -13.98 -3.01 8.82
C LYS A 346 -13.67 -4.52 8.74
N PRO A 347 -12.40 -4.93 8.55
CA PRO A 347 -12.03 -6.34 8.36
C PRO A 347 -12.00 -7.16 9.65
N GLY A 348 -12.04 -6.53 10.81
CA GLY A 348 -12.05 -7.20 12.10
C GLY A 348 -13.47 -7.57 12.54
N ILE A 349 -13.65 -8.81 12.94
CA ILE A 349 -14.93 -9.38 13.37
C ILE A 349 -14.83 -9.73 14.85
N LEU A 350 -15.65 -9.07 15.67
CA LEU A 350 -15.71 -9.36 17.11
C LEU A 350 -16.13 -10.82 17.36
N LEU A 351 -15.54 -11.48 18.37
CA LEU A 351 -15.94 -12.84 18.75
C LEU A 351 -17.43 -12.94 19.19
N CYS A 352 -18.03 -11.81 19.59
CA CYS A 352 -19.45 -11.71 19.93
C CYS A 352 -20.36 -11.31 18.75
N HIS A 353 -19.82 -11.24 17.53
CA HIS A 353 -20.60 -10.94 16.33
C HIS A 353 -21.70 -12.00 16.14
N PRO A 354 -22.96 -11.61 15.80
CA PRO A 354 -24.06 -12.57 15.67
C PRO A 354 -23.79 -13.67 14.64
N TRP A 355 -22.94 -13.44 13.66
CA TRP A 355 -22.60 -14.40 12.61
C TRP A 355 -21.17 -14.96 12.75
N PHE A 356 -20.54 -14.82 13.92
CA PHE A 356 -19.13 -15.23 14.10
C PHE A 356 -18.91 -16.72 13.79
N ASP A 357 -19.79 -17.59 14.32
CA ASP A 357 -19.71 -19.04 14.11
C ASP A 357 -19.91 -19.42 12.62
N GLU A 358 -20.75 -18.69 11.89
CA GLU A 358 -20.92 -18.86 10.44
C GLU A 358 -19.63 -18.52 9.70
N PHE A 359 -18.98 -17.40 10.04
CA PHE A 359 -17.71 -17.01 9.45
C PHE A 359 -16.59 -18.01 9.75
N VAL A 360 -16.54 -18.56 10.96
CA VAL A 360 -15.62 -19.65 11.32
C VAL A 360 -15.86 -20.90 10.46
N GLN A 361 -17.12 -21.28 10.25
CA GLN A 361 -17.48 -22.43 9.41
C GLN A 361 -17.12 -22.22 7.93
N LYS A 362 -17.19 -20.98 7.44
CA LYS A 362 -16.75 -20.59 6.09
C LYS A 362 -15.22 -20.49 5.96
N ASP A 363 -14.50 -20.63 7.07
CA ASP A 363 -13.03 -20.63 7.12
C ASP A 363 -12.39 -19.37 6.49
N VAL A 364 -12.90 -18.18 6.85
CA VAL A 364 -12.53 -16.90 6.24
C VAL A 364 -11.41 -16.12 6.96
N PHE A 365 -11.00 -16.57 8.15
CA PHE A 365 -10.10 -15.82 9.01
C PHE A 365 -8.63 -16.22 8.88
N VAL A 366 -7.76 -15.27 9.16
CA VAL A 366 -6.33 -15.49 9.45
C VAL A 366 -6.21 -16.53 10.56
N LYS A 367 -5.31 -17.50 10.41
CA LYS A 367 -5.13 -18.62 11.33
C LYS A 367 -4.05 -18.35 12.38
N ASP A 368 -4.28 -18.89 13.57
CA ASP A 368 -3.28 -18.86 14.64
C ASP A 368 -1.98 -19.59 14.22
N SER A 369 -0.84 -19.07 14.62
CA SER A 369 0.48 -19.63 14.24
C SER A 369 0.75 -20.99 14.85
N LYS A 370 0.21 -21.26 16.07
CA LYS A 370 0.45 -22.48 16.85
C LYS A 370 -0.62 -23.54 16.62
N ASP A 371 -1.87 -23.11 16.46
CA ASP A 371 -3.02 -23.99 16.18
C ASP A 371 -3.80 -23.50 14.95
N PRO A 372 -3.45 -23.98 13.75
CA PRO A 372 -4.13 -23.57 12.52
C PRO A 372 -5.62 -23.93 12.43
N ALA A 373 -6.14 -24.74 13.36
CA ALA A 373 -7.58 -24.99 13.47
C ALA A 373 -8.34 -23.80 14.07
N GLN A 374 -7.63 -22.90 14.75
CA GLN A 374 -8.19 -21.70 15.35
C GLN A 374 -7.91 -20.45 14.48
N CYS A 375 -8.78 -19.45 14.62
CA CYS A 375 -8.48 -18.14 14.05
C CYS A 375 -7.50 -17.36 14.95
N ALA A 376 -6.64 -16.55 14.34
CA ALA A 376 -5.81 -15.60 15.06
C ALA A 376 -6.70 -14.49 15.65
N VAL A 377 -6.53 -14.21 16.94
CA VAL A 377 -7.32 -13.21 17.67
C VAL A 377 -6.44 -12.04 18.05
N GLY A 378 -6.90 -10.84 17.70
CA GLY A 378 -6.29 -9.58 18.08
C GLY A 378 -7.20 -8.73 18.96
N SER A 379 -6.70 -7.59 19.41
CA SER A 379 -7.49 -6.56 20.05
C SER A 379 -8.31 -5.80 18.99
N TRP A 380 -9.60 -5.58 19.22
CA TRP A 380 -10.46 -4.90 18.27
C TRP A 380 -11.38 -3.89 18.95
N TRP A 381 -12.05 -3.04 18.18
CA TRP A 381 -13.01 -2.07 18.71
C TRP A 381 -14.18 -2.78 19.42
N GLY A 382 -14.18 -2.67 20.73
CA GLY A 382 -15.22 -3.25 21.57
C GLY A 382 -14.91 -4.64 22.14
N GLY A 383 -13.72 -5.22 21.87
CA GLY A 383 -13.31 -6.50 22.44
C GLY A 383 -12.33 -7.29 21.56
N PRO A 384 -12.12 -8.58 21.86
CA PRO A 384 -11.31 -9.44 21.01
C PRO A 384 -12.03 -9.72 19.69
N GLY A 385 -11.25 -9.81 18.60
CA GLY A 385 -11.76 -10.08 17.26
C GLY A 385 -10.79 -10.91 16.40
N ALA A 386 -11.35 -11.57 15.40
CA ALA A 386 -10.62 -12.24 14.33
C ALA A 386 -10.61 -11.36 13.08
N PHE A 387 -9.63 -11.58 12.20
CA PHE A 387 -9.43 -10.75 11.02
C PHE A 387 -9.58 -11.56 9.74
N TRP A 388 -10.24 -10.98 8.75
CA TRP A 388 -10.51 -11.61 7.46
C TRP A 388 -9.23 -11.86 6.66
N ASP A 389 -9.07 -13.06 6.09
CA ASP A 389 -7.94 -13.40 5.23
C ASP A 389 -8.30 -13.18 3.75
N TYR A 390 -8.03 -11.98 3.25
CA TYR A 390 -8.31 -11.65 1.84
C TYR A 390 -7.36 -12.33 0.85
N THR A 391 -6.34 -13.05 1.32
CA THR A 391 -5.47 -13.85 0.44
C THR A 391 -6.08 -15.20 0.08
N LYS A 392 -7.22 -15.58 0.73
CA LYS A 392 -7.94 -16.81 0.49
C LYS A 392 -9.09 -16.59 -0.52
N PRO A 393 -9.16 -17.36 -1.63
CA PRO A 393 -10.21 -17.19 -2.65
C PRO A 393 -11.65 -17.28 -2.11
N GLU A 394 -11.91 -18.25 -1.20
CA GLU A 394 -13.23 -18.44 -0.58
C GLU A 394 -13.60 -17.27 0.33
N ALA A 395 -12.63 -16.74 1.06
CA ALA A 395 -12.83 -15.58 1.92
C ALA A 395 -13.13 -14.31 1.10
N ARG A 396 -12.46 -14.12 -0.04
CA ARG A 396 -12.78 -13.01 -0.97
C ARG A 396 -14.21 -13.10 -1.48
N ARG A 397 -14.66 -14.29 -1.92
CA ARG A 397 -16.05 -14.47 -2.38
C ARG A 397 -17.04 -14.17 -1.27
N ALA A 398 -16.85 -14.76 -0.09
CA ALA A 398 -17.73 -14.53 1.04
C ALA A 398 -17.80 -13.04 1.43
N TRP A 399 -16.67 -12.32 1.48
CA TRP A 399 -16.65 -10.89 1.75
C TRP A 399 -17.47 -10.11 0.72
N LYS A 400 -17.27 -10.42 -0.56
CA LYS A 400 -18.00 -9.78 -1.66
C LYS A 400 -19.50 -9.99 -1.55
N ASP A 401 -19.92 -11.23 -1.29
CA ASP A 401 -21.35 -11.59 -1.14
C ASP A 401 -21.99 -10.80 0.02
N TYR A 402 -21.37 -10.79 1.22
CA TYR A 402 -21.85 -10.02 2.36
C TYR A 402 -21.86 -8.51 2.09
N LEU A 403 -20.86 -8.00 1.38
CA LEU A 403 -20.77 -6.58 1.04
C LEU A 403 -21.89 -6.17 0.08
N ILE A 404 -22.18 -6.99 -0.94
CA ILE A 404 -23.29 -6.76 -1.87
C ILE A 404 -24.60 -6.77 -1.09
N GLU A 405 -24.91 -7.87 -0.38
CA GLU A 405 -26.19 -8.08 0.28
C GLU A 405 -26.51 -7.02 1.34
N ASN A 406 -25.52 -6.65 2.16
CA ASN A 406 -25.75 -5.87 3.37
C ASN A 406 -25.33 -4.39 3.29
N VAL A 407 -24.61 -4.00 2.22
CA VAL A 407 -24.10 -2.64 2.06
C VAL A 407 -24.48 -2.04 0.71
N ILE A 408 -24.12 -2.71 -0.40
CA ILE A 408 -24.32 -2.13 -1.75
C ILE A 408 -25.80 -2.18 -2.14
N ASP A 409 -26.49 -3.30 -1.94
CA ASP A 409 -27.92 -3.49 -2.18
C ASP A 409 -28.81 -2.51 -1.41
N VAL A 410 -28.28 -1.90 -0.35
CA VAL A 410 -29.01 -0.88 0.41
C VAL A 410 -29.20 0.42 -0.40
N GLY A 411 -28.32 0.67 -1.39
CA GLY A 411 -28.49 1.76 -2.35
C GLY A 411 -27.27 2.66 -2.53
N THR A 412 -26.05 2.08 -2.51
CA THR A 412 -24.80 2.82 -2.71
C THR A 412 -23.85 2.10 -3.66
N ASN A 413 -23.02 2.87 -4.39
CA ASN A 413 -21.87 2.40 -5.17
C ASN A 413 -20.55 2.83 -4.53
N SER A 414 -20.54 2.99 -3.21
CA SER A 414 -19.41 3.51 -2.46
C SER A 414 -19.16 2.69 -1.21
N VAL A 415 -17.90 2.49 -0.85
CA VAL A 415 -17.48 1.75 0.34
C VAL A 415 -16.31 2.50 1.01
N TRP A 416 -16.35 2.59 2.34
CA TRP A 416 -15.28 3.13 3.15
C TRP A 416 -14.60 2.02 3.95
N ASP A 417 -13.45 1.55 3.44
CA ASP A 417 -12.61 0.54 4.08
C ASP A 417 -11.75 1.20 5.18
N ASP A 418 -12.03 0.86 6.42
CA ASP A 418 -11.44 1.50 7.59
C ASP A 418 -10.85 0.50 8.58
N ASN A 419 -9.89 0.93 9.43
CA ASN A 419 -9.15 0.11 10.38
C ASN A 419 -8.58 -1.19 9.77
N CYS A 420 -8.07 -1.09 8.56
CA CYS A 420 -7.58 -2.23 7.77
C CYS A 420 -6.06 -2.40 7.80
N GLU A 421 -5.37 -1.81 8.80
CA GLU A 421 -3.93 -1.92 9.02
C GLU A 421 -3.51 -3.29 9.54
N TYR A 422 -4.41 -4.05 10.17
CA TYR A 422 -4.12 -5.35 10.84
C TYR A 422 -3.04 -5.24 11.93
N ASP A 423 -2.79 -4.06 12.47
CA ASP A 423 -1.73 -3.80 13.43
C ASP A 423 -1.99 -4.38 14.81
N SER A 424 -3.25 -4.67 15.14
CA SER A 424 -3.64 -5.36 16.38
C SER A 424 -3.45 -6.89 16.34
N LEU A 425 -3.17 -7.49 15.18
CA LEU A 425 -2.62 -8.84 15.07
C LEU A 425 -1.12 -8.81 15.31
N LEU A 426 -0.73 -9.00 16.57
CA LEU A 426 0.67 -8.88 17.01
C LEU A 426 1.53 -10.09 16.63
N ASP A 427 0.92 -11.27 16.43
CA ASP A 427 1.63 -12.47 16.01
C ASP A 427 1.95 -12.40 14.51
N LYS A 428 3.19 -12.04 14.19
CA LYS A 428 3.67 -11.94 12.80
C LYS A 428 3.70 -13.28 12.08
N ASP A 429 3.69 -14.41 12.81
CA ASP A 429 3.70 -15.76 12.27
C ASP A 429 2.28 -16.32 12.05
N ALA A 430 1.23 -15.56 12.41
CA ALA A 430 -0.16 -15.90 12.09
C ALA A 430 -0.31 -16.18 10.60
N ARG A 431 -1.01 -17.27 10.26
CA ARG A 431 -0.96 -17.87 8.92
C ARG A 431 -2.07 -17.35 8.02
N VAL A 432 -1.72 -17.12 6.78
CA VAL A 432 -2.64 -16.72 5.70
C VAL A 432 -2.52 -17.68 4.52
N ASP A 433 -3.55 -17.78 3.71
CA ASP A 433 -3.65 -18.75 2.61
C ASP A 433 -2.67 -18.45 1.45
N PHE A 434 -2.51 -17.19 1.08
CA PHE A 434 -1.68 -16.75 -0.04
C PHE A 434 -2.02 -17.50 -1.34
N ASP A 435 -3.31 -17.56 -1.68
CA ASP A 435 -3.82 -18.31 -2.85
C ASP A 435 -3.28 -19.74 -2.92
N GLY A 436 -3.27 -20.44 -1.77
CA GLY A 436 -2.83 -21.82 -1.61
C GLY A 436 -1.31 -22.02 -1.52
N LYS A 437 -0.51 -20.95 -1.52
CA LYS A 437 0.95 -21.04 -1.32
C LYS A 437 1.31 -21.17 0.16
N GLY A 438 0.50 -20.55 1.02
CA GLY A 438 0.81 -20.34 2.42
C GLY A 438 1.75 -19.15 2.62
N GLY A 439 1.45 -18.37 3.65
CA GLY A 439 2.22 -17.20 4.06
C GLY A 439 1.94 -16.81 5.48
N THR A 440 2.46 -15.66 5.90
CA THR A 440 2.24 -15.10 7.23
C THR A 440 1.73 -13.66 7.18
N ILE A 441 1.09 -13.23 8.25
CA ILE A 441 0.70 -11.81 8.42
C ILE A 441 1.92 -10.90 8.36
N GLY A 442 3.06 -11.31 8.93
CA GLY A 442 4.30 -10.54 8.84
C GLY A 442 4.76 -10.25 7.41
N GLN A 443 4.46 -11.16 6.49
CA GLN A 443 4.78 -11.04 5.07
C GLN A 443 3.76 -10.21 4.28
N LEU A 444 2.46 -10.36 4.58
CA LEU A 444 1.37 -9.93 3.68
C LEU A 444 0.44 -8.86 4.29
N LYS A 445 0.65 -8.48 5.55
CA LYS A 445 -0.21 -7.54 6.28
C LYS A 445 -0.58 -6.28 5.48
N PRO A 446 0.36 -5.54 4.87
CA PRO A 446 0.02 -4.31 4.17
C PRO A 446 -0.79 -4.52 2.88
N LEU A 447 -0.85 -5.76 2.38
CA LEU A 447 -1.58 -6.10 1.16
C LEU A 447 -3.06 -6.38 1.44
N MET A 448 -3.44 -6.72 2.68
CA MET A 448 -4.82 -7.07 3.05
C MET A 448 -5.81 -5.97 2.67
N CYS A 449 -5.51 -4.73 3.01
CA CYS A 449 -6.36 -3.59 2.66
C CYS A 449 -6.44 -3.34 1.13
N THR A 450 -5.34 -3.53 0.41
CA THR A 450 -5.33 -3.36 -1.06
C THR A 450 -6.21 -4.40 -1.74
N ILE A 451 -6.20 -5.66 -1.26
CA ILE A 451 -7.08 -6.71 -1.76
C ILE A 451 -8.53 -6.44 -1.35
N MET A 452 -8.78 -5.97 -0.11
CA MET A 452 -10.10 -5.57 0.36
C MET A 452 -10.73 -4.52 -0.56
N CYS A 453 -9.99 -3.46 -0.91
CA CYS A 453 -10.44 -2.42 -1.84
C CYS A 453 -10.72 -2.96 -3.26
N LYS A 454 -9.90 -3.90 -3.76
CA LYS A 454 -10.16 -4.58 -5.03
C LYS A 454 -11.51 -5.30 -4.99
N ILE A 455 -11.79 -6.06 -3.93
CA ILE A 455 -13.07 -6.76 -3.76
C ILE A 455 -14.23 -5.78 -3.67
N GLY A 456 -14.04 -4.65 -2.98
CA GLY A 456 -15.04 -3.58 -2.89
C GLY A 456 -15.42 -3.03 -4.27
N GLY A 457 -14.42 -2.76 -5.13
CA GLY A 457 -14.63 -2.35 -6.51
C GLY A 457 -15.37 -3.40 -7.33
N GLU A 458 -14.92 -4.66 -7.28
CA GLU A 458 -15.57 -5.79 -7.96
C GLU A 458 -17.02 -6.00 -7.51
N ALA A 459 -17.31 -5.79 -6.22
CA ALA A 459 -18.66 -5.92 -5.68
C ALA A 459 -19.61 -4.87 -6.27
N VAL A 460 -19.14 -3.62 -6.40
CA VAL A 460 -19.91 -2.55 -7.04
C VAL A 460 -20.15 -2.85 -8.52
N GLU A 461 -19.11 -3.25 -9.27
CA GLU A 461 -19.19 -3.55 -10.70
C GLU A 461 -20.06 -4.79 -10.99
N GLU A 462 -20.07 -5.78 -10.10
CA GLU A 462 -20.94 -6.96 -10.22
C GLU A 462 -22.41 -6.61 -9.99
N HIS A 463 -22.68 -5.73 -9.01
CA HIS A 463 -24.03 -5.28 -8.68
C HIS A 463 -24.60 -4.32 -9.73
N ASP A 464 -23.78 -3.37 -10.20
CA ASP A 464 -24.16 -2.36 -11.20
C ASP A 464 -22.98 -2.13 -12.18
N PRO A 465 -22.97 -2.84 -13.33
CA PRO A 465 -21.89 -2.73 -14.33
C PRO A 465 -21.73 -1.34 -14.95
N ASP A 466 -22.73 -0.49 -14.85
CA ASP A 466 -22.69 0.90 -15.35
C ASP A 466 -22.16 1.88 -14.28
N ALA A 467 -22.08 1.45 -13.03
CA ALA A 467 -21.58 2.27 -11.94
C ALA A 467 -20.06 2.35 -11.93
N ARG A 468 -19.55 3.52 -11.58
CA ARG A 468 -18.13 3.71 -11.26
C ARG A 468 -17.95 3.58 -9.76
N PRO A 469 -17.16 2.60 -9.27
CA PRO A 469 -16.92 2.40 -7.84
C PRO A 469 -16.30 3.65 -7.19
N TYR A 470 -16.71 3.95 -5.97
CA TYR A 470 -16.03 4.89 -5.09
C TYR A 470 -15.61 4.19 -3.82
N ILE A 471 -14.38 3.72 -3.81
CA ILE A 471 -13.78 3.06 -2.66
C ILE A 471 -12.84 4.05 -1.98
N VAL A 472 -12.99 4.22 -0.67
CA VAL A 472 -12.13 5.04 0.17
C VAL A 472 -11.44 4.14 1.18
N CYS A 473 -10.12 4.24 1.32
CA CYS A 473 -9.37 3.39 2.22
C CYS A 473 -8.38 4.19 3.09
N ARG A 474 -8.33 3.88 4.39
CA ARG A 474 -7.40 4.52 5.32
C ARG A 474 -5.98 4.02 5.12
N SER A 475 -5.81 2.71 5.00
CA SER A 475 -4.53 2.07 4.82
C SER A 475 -4.22 1.80 3.34
N GLY A 476 -3.07 1.21 3.06
CA GLY A 476 -2.70 0.85 1.69
C GLY A 476 -1.25 0.38 1.57
N SER A 477 -1.03 -0.35 0.48
CA SER A 477 0.31 -0.66 0.01
C SER A 477 0.52 -0.07 -1.38
N SER A 478 1.72 -0.24 -1.94
CA SER A 478 1.95 0.00 -3.36
C SER A 478 0.85 -0.65 -4.20
N GLY A 479 0.29 0.05 -5.18
CA GLY A 479 -0.80 -0.45 -6.02
C GLY A 479 -2.21 -0.13 -5.53
N ILE A 480 -2.38 0.40 -4.30
CA ILE A 480 -3.70 0.81 -3.77
C ILE A 480 -4.40 1.83 -4.67
N GLN A 481 -3.65 2.67 -5.37
CA GLN A 481 -4.18 3.69 -6.26
C GLN A 481 -5.07 3.14 -7.38
N LYS A 482 -4.92 1.86 -7.73
CA LYS A 482 -5.77 1.20 -8.74
C LYS A 482 -7.24 1.11 -8.33
N TYR A 483 -7.49 1.04 -7.03
CA TYR A 483 -8.78 0.65 -6.48
C TYR A 483 -9.43 1.74 -5.65
N ALA A 484 -8.64 2.57 -4.97
CA ALA A 484 -9.18 3.45 -3.95
C ALA A 484 -8.61 4.87 -3.99
N GLN A 485 -9.42 5.82 -3.54
CA GLN A 485 -8.96 7.04 -2.90
C GLN A 485 -8.47 6.69 -1.51
N THR A 486 -7.43 7.38 -1.03
CA THR A 486 -6.98 7.27 0.35
C THR A 486 -7.05 8.62 1.07
N TRP A 487 -6.91 8.63 2.39
CA TRP A 487 -6.79 9.85 3.17
C TRP A 487 -5.73 9.73 4.25
N CYS A 488 -5.29 10.85 4.82
CA CYS A 488 -4.20 10.90 5.79
C CYS A 488 -4.56 10.32 7.17
N GLY A 489 -5.67 9.56 7.29
CA GLY A 489 -6.13 8.97 8.54
C GLY A 489 -6.51 10.00 9.60
N ASP A 490 -6.36 9.63 10.86
CA ASP A 490 -6.87 10.35 12.03
C ASP A 490 -5.87 11.44 12.49
N ASN A 491 -5.73 12.51 11.71
CA ASN A 491 -4.83 13.62 12.02
C ASN A 491 -5.31 14.44 13.23
N TYR A 492 -4.38 15.03 13.96
CA TYR A 492 -4.71 15.92 15.08
C TYR A 492 -5.14 17.30 14.58
N THR A 493 -6.20 17.87 15.16
CA THR A 493 -6.68 19.22 14.85
C THR A 493 -5.68 20.27 15.31
N SER A 494 -4.93 20.86 14.38
CA SER A 494 -3.95 21.91 14.64
C SER A 494 -3.49 22.60 13.36
N TRP A 495 -2.99 23.84 13.49
CA TRP A 495 -2.32 24.56 12.40
C TRP A 495 -1.06 23.80 11.90
N THR A 496 -0.37 23.09 12.78
CA THR A 496 0.76 22.24 12.43
C THR A 496 0.33 21.11 11.50
N SER A 497 -0.77 20.41 11.81
CA SER A 497 -1.31 19.37 10.94
C SER A 497 -1.73 19.92 9.59
N LEU A 498 -2.42 21.06 9.54
CA LEU A 498 -2.78 21.71 8.28
C LEU A 498 -1.55 22.04 7.43
N GLN A 499 -0.50 22.59 8.03
CA GLN A 499 0.75 22.90 7.34
C GLN A 499 1.44 21.63 6.79
N TYR A 500 1.53 20.55 7.57
CA TYR A 500 2.23 19.34 7.18
C TYR A 500 1.40 18.37 6.32
N ASN A 501 0.07 18.54 6.26
CA ASN A 501 -0.76 17.82 5.29
C ASN A 501 -0.33 18.12 3.85
N ILE A 502 0.17 19.33 3.57
CA ILE A 502 0.66 19.71 2.22
C ILE A 502 1.82 18.79 1.76
N PRO A 503 2.95 18.66 2.49
CA PRO A 503 4.00 17.73 2.11
C PRO A 503 3.60 16.26 2.18
N ILE A 504 2.68 15.84 3.07
CA ILE A 504 2.19 14.46 3.14
C ILE A 504 1.43 14.12 1.85
N ILE A 505 0.41 14.90 1.48
CA ILE A 505 -0.39 14.68 0.27
C ILE A 505 0.46 14.78 -0.99
N THR A 506 1.39 15.74 -1.05
CA THR A 506 2.33 15.86 -2.18
C THR A 506 3.23 14.62 -2.27
N GLY A 507 3.71 14.11 -1.13
CA GLY A 507 4.51 12.88 -1.06
C GLY A 507 3.75 11.66 -1.55
N MET A 508 2.45 11.56 -1.22
CA MET A 508 1.56 10.52 -1.72
C MET A 508 1.40 10.61 -3.24
N GLY A 509 1.18 11.79 -3.80
CA GLY A 509 1.16 12.00 -5.25
C GLY A 509 2.45 11.57 -5.93
N LEU A 510 3.62 11.88 -5.35
CA LEU A 510 4.93 11.41 -5.83
C LEU A 510 5.14 9.90 -5.62
N SER A 511 4.32 9.25 -4.80
CA SER A 511 4.28 7.80 -4.60
C SER A 511 3.22 7.10 -5.45
N GLY A 512 2.67 7.79 -6.46
CA GLY A 512 1.70 7.23 -7.42
C GLY A 512 0.25 7.25 -6.96
N GLN A 513 -0.06 7.82 -5.77
CA GLN A 513 -1.42 7.96 -5.23
C GLN A 513 -1.87 9.43 -5.29
N PRO A 514 -2.49 9.87 -6.40
CA PRO A 514 -2.94 11.25 -6.55
C PRO A 514 -4.30 11.52 -5.88
N ASN A 515 -5.10 10.47 -5.67
CA ASN A 515 -6.42 10.56 -5.02
C ASN A 515 -6.23 10.44 -3.50
N GLU A 516 -5.68 11.47 -2.88
CA GLU A 516 -5.36 11.56 -1.45
C GLU A 516 -5.95 12.84 -0.87
N GLY A 517 -6.38 12.77 0.38
CA GLY A 517 -6.89 13.92 1.13
C GLY A 517 -6.51 13.87 2.60
N ALA A 518 -6.94 14.85 3.35
CA ALA A 518 -6.86 14.88 4.81
C ALA A 518 -8.20 15.32 5.35
N ASP A 519 -8.51 14.95 6.60
CA ASP A 519 -9.70 15.46 7.28
C ASP A 519 -9.57 16.99 7.46
N ILE A 520 -10.45 17.72 6.78
CA ILE A 520 -10.46 19.19 6.83
C ILE A 520 -11.04 19.62 8.18
N GLY A 521 -10.25 20.36 8.93
CA GLY A 521 -10.52 20.69 10.32
C GLY A 521 -9.92 19.70 11.34
N GLY A 522 -9.33 18.58 10.86
CA GLY A 522 -8.74 17.52 11.69
C GLY A 522 -9.77 16.50 12.18
N PHE A 523 -9.29 15.38 12.70
CA PHE A 523 -10.11 14.29 13.24
C PHE A 523 -10.01 14.21 14.77
N ALA A 524 -8.81 14.16 15.32
CA ALA A 524 -8.58 14.01 16.75
C ALA A 524 -8.29 15.36 17.43
N GLY A 525 -8.64 15.50 18.72
CA GLY A 525 -8.40 16.70 19.50
C GLY A 525 -9.61 17.64 19.56
N PRO A 526 -9.41 18.92 19.93
CA PRO A 526 -10.50 19.88 20.05
C PRO A 526 -11.10 20.25 18.69
N ALA A 527 -12.34 20.69 18.68
CA ALA A 527 -12.91 21.30 17.48
C ALA A 527 -12.04 22.49 17.04
N PRO A 528 -11.88 22.73 15.72
CA PRO A 528 -11.13 23.87 15.25
C PRO A 528 -11.82 25.18 15.68
N ASP A 529 -11.01 26.15 16.13
CA ASP A 529 -11.46 27.51 16.34
C ASP A 529 -11.54 28.28 15.00
N GLU A 530 -12.12 29.46 15.00
CA GLU A 530 -12.26 30.33 13.82
C GLU A 530 -10.92 30.64 13.13
#